data_1a50e4b10a6f6470e06c884c3aafa26b
#
_entry.id   1a50e4b10a6f6470e06c884c3aafa26b
#
_cell.length_a   1.000
_cell.length_b   1.000
_cell.length_c   1.000
_cell.angle_alpha   90.00
_cell.angle_beta   90.00
_cell.angle_gamma   90.00
#
_symmetry.space_group_name_H-M   'P 1'
#
loop_
_entity.id
_entity.type
_entity.pdbx_description
1 polymer ?
#
loop_
_entity_poly.entity_id
_entity_poly.type
_entity_poly.pdbx_seq_one_letter_code
_entity_poly.pdbx_strand_id
1 'polypeptide(L)'
;DVNVSIGSIWSIYHRVTTEGCGTIEDLLQQGAKQVAAGYLIYGSSTMLVYTTGHGVDGFTLDPSIGEFLLSHPGIRIPERGSTYSCNEGYRNLLFDSTRRFVEYLQENDPDSGRPYSARYIGSMVADVHRTLQNGGIFKYPGTAKAPAGKLRLMYEANPMAMLLEQAGGMASTGKER
;
A
#
# COMPACT_ATOMS: atom_id res chain seq x y z
N ASP A 1 8.89 -2.72 18.16
CA ASP A 1 7.46 -2.83 18.15
C ASP A 1 7.01 -4.18 18.68
N VAL A 2 5.72 -4.51 18.70
CA VAL A 2 5.17 -5.73 19.30
C VAL A 2 5.36 -7.01 18.43
N ASN A 3 6.46 -7.14 17.74
CA ASN A 3 6.80 -8.29 16.88
C ASN A 3 5.79 -8.55 15.73
N VAL A 4 5.14 -7.50 15.24
CA VAL A 4 4.37 -7.54 13.98
C VAL A 4 5.29 -7.38 12.80
N SER A 5 4.89 -7.91 11.65
CA SER A 5 5.61 -7.70 10.39
C SER A 5 5.67 -6.21 10.07
N ILE A 6 6.88 -5.66 10.04
CA ILE A 6 7.17 -4.28 9.65
C ILE A 6 7.91 -4.28 8.32
N GLY A 7 8.22 -3.12 7.77
CA GLY A 7 8.95 -3.05 6.52
C GLY A 7 9.60 -1.70 6.26
N SER A 8 10.39 -1.66 5.22
CA SER A 8 10.96 -0.43 4.65
C SER A 8 10.25 -0.13 3.34
N ILE A 9 9.87 1.13 3.13
CA ILE A 9 9.23 1.61 1.90
C ILE A 9 10.18 2.60 1.24
N TRP A 10 10.30 2.56 -0.07
CA TRP A 10 11.15 3.44 -0.83
C TRP A 10 10.56 3.82 -2.17
N SER A 11 11.00 4.95 -2.71
CA SER A 11 10.74 5.38 -4.08
C SER A 11 11.97 6.08 -4.67
N ILE A 12 12.08 6.01 -5.98
CA ILE A 12 13.16 6.62 -6.75
C ILE A 12 12.55 7.60 -7.74
N TYR A 13 13.15 8.79 -7.81
CA TYR A 13 12.81 9.84 -8.76
C TYR A 13 14.05 10.22 -9.55
N HIS A 14 13.85 10.68 -10.77
CA HIS A 14 14.93 11.39 -11.45
C HIS A 14 15.19 12.71 -10.75
N ARG A 15 16.45 13.03 -10.62
CA ARG A 15 16.88 14.32 -10.11
C ARG A 15 16.48 15.42 -11.11
N VAL A 16 15.97 16.55 -10.61
CA VAL A 16 15.61 17.72 -11.44
C VAL A 16 16.69 18.79 -11.44
N THR A 17 17.50 18.87 -10.37
CA THR A 17 18.65 19.75 -10.31
C THR A 17 19.87 19.11 -10.98
N THR A 18 20.69 19.89 -11.68
CA THR A 18 21.82 19.37 -12.49
C THR A 18 23.15 19.37 -11.75
N GLU A 19 23.28 20.17 -10.68
CA GLU A 19 24.55 20.39 -10.00
C GLU A 19 24.40 20.32 -8.46
N GLY A 20 25.51 20.15 -7.76
CA GLY A 20 25.59 20.15 -6.29
C GLY A 20 24.93 18.94 -5.63
N CYS A 21 24.62 19.05 -4.34
CA CYS A 21 23.87 18.05 -3.59
C CYS A 21 22.38 18.08 -3.96
N GLY A 22 21.65 16.98 -3.68
CA GLY A 22 20.19 16.94 -3.85
C GLY A 22 19.50 18.05 -3.05
N THR A 23 18.49 18.63 -3.64
CA THR A 23 17.70 19.73 -3.05
C THR A 23 16.29 19.26 -2.67
N ILE A 24 15.54 20.16 -2.02
CA ILE A 24 14.14 19.90 -1.69
C ILE A 24 13.28 19.72 -2.94
N GLU A 25 13.64 20.37 -4.05
CA GLU A 25 12.97 20.25 -5.34
C GLU A 25 13.13 18.84 -5.95
N ASP A 26 14.28 18.21 -5.72
CA ASP A 26 14.54 16.84 -6.16
C ASP A 26 13.68 15.83 -5.38
N LEU A 27 13.27 16.16 -4.15
CA LEU A 27 12.47 15.31 -3.28
C LEU A 27 10.97 15.55 -3.45
N LEU A 28 10.53 16.81 -3.49
CA LEU A 28 9.10 17.17 -3.51
C LEU A 28 8.53 17.14 -4.94
N GLN A 29 8.62 15.99 -5.59
CA GLN A 29 8.07 15.75 -6.91
C GLN A 29 6.69 15.06 -6.82
N GLN A 30 5.90 15.19 -7.89
CA GLN A 30 4.63 14.47 -8.01
C GLN A 30 4.85 12.96 -8.03
N GLY A 31 3.98 12.19 -7.36
CA GLY A 31 4.06 10.73 -7.32
C GLY A 31 4.07 10.06 -8.69
N ALA A 32 3.43 10.67 -9.70
CA ALA A 32 3.45 10.20 -11.08
C ALA A 32 4.84 10.27 -11.76
N LYS A 33 5.81 10.96 -11.16
CA LYS A 33 7.21 11.05 -11.66
C LYS A 33 8.14 10.01 -11.05
N GLN A 34 7.63 9.11 -10.23
CA GLN A 34 8.42 7.98 -9.74
C GLN A 34 8.91 7.11 -10.90
N VAL A 35 10.17 6.73 -10.88
CA VAL A 35 10.74 5.78 -11.85
C VAL A 35 10.79 4.37 -11.28
N ALA A 36 10.84 4.23 -9.96
CA ALA A 36 10.73 2.96 -9.27
C ALA A 36 10.18 3.16 -7.87
N ALA A 37 9.48 2.16 -7.38
CA ALA A 37 8.99 2.11 -6.01
C ALA A 37 8.99 0.68 -5.50
N GLY A 38 9.14 0.50 -4.20
CA GLY A 38 9.16 -0.82 -3.60
C GLY A 38 9.06 -0.79 -2.08
N TYR A 39 8.96 -1.97 -1.54
CA TYR A 39 9.06 -2.19 -0.09
C TYR A 39 9.76 -3.51 0.20
N LEU A 40 10.34 -3.58 1.39
CA LEU A 40 10.68 -4.84 2.03
C LEU A 40 9.68 -5.09 3.16
N ILE A 41 9.28 -6.34 3.33
CA ILE A 41 8.52 -6.79 4.50
C ILE A 41 9.36 -7.77 5.29
N TYR A 42 9.46 -7.53 6.58
CA TYR A 42 10.19 -8.36 7.54
C TYR A 42 9.17 -9.17 8.35
N GLY A 43 8.81 -10.34 7.82
CA GLY A 43 7.84 -11.26 8.43
C GLY A 43 8.43 -12.64 8.68
N SER A 44 7.63 -13.69 8.50
CA SER A 44 8.08 -15.10 8.55
C SER A 44 9.15 -15.39 7.48
N SER A 45 9.12 -14.67 6.38
CA SER A 45 10.20 -14.53 5.41
C SER A 45 10.43 -13.03 5.13
N THR A 46 11.64 -12.67 4.73
CA THR A 46 11.92 -11.32 4.23
C THR A 46 11.64 -11.30 2.73
N MET A 47 10.76 -10.41 2.31
CA MET A 47 10.43 -10.24 0.90
C MET A 47 10.70 -8.81 0.44
N LEU A 48 11.25 -8.68 -0.76
CA LEU A 48 11.35 -7.44 -1.52
C LEU A 48 10.29 -7.47 -2.61
N VAL A 49 9.47 -6.42 -2.68
CA VAL A 49 8.48 -6.23 -3.77
C VAL A 49 8.74 -4.87 -4.40
N TYR A 50 8.89 -4.82 -5.72
CA TYR A 50 9.15 -3.57 -6.39
C TYR A 50 8.58 -3.50 -7.81
N THR A 51 8.55 -2.30 -8.34
CA THR A 51 8.21 -1.97 -9.72
C THR A 51 9.17 -0.92 -10.28
N THR A 52 9.42 -1.02 -11.57
CA THR A 52 10.10 0.02 -12.37
C THR A 52 9.15 0.62 -13.42
N GLY A 53 7.83 0.52 -13.19
CA GLY A 53 6.80 0.99 -14.11
C GLY A 53 6.34 -0.04 -15.16
N HIS A 54 6.81 -1.28 -15.07
CA HIS A 54 6.52 -2.36 -16.04
C HIS A 54 5.99 -3.63 -15.37
N GLY A 55 5.05 -3.47 -14.43
CA GLY A 55 4.54 -4.57 -13.61
C GLY A 55 5.22 -4.61 -12.24
N VAL A 56 4.91 -5.63 -11.46
CA VAL A 56 5.39 -5.79 -10.08
C VAL A 56 5.97 -7.19 -9.92
N ASP A 57 7.16 -7.28 -9.36
CA ASP A 57 7.81 -8.53 -9.03
C ASP A 57 8.11 -8.62 -7.53
N GLY A 58 8.05 -9.85 -7.01
CA GLY A 58 8.35 -10.16 -5.63
C GLY A 58 9.48 -11.18 -5.50
N PHE A 59 10.38 -10.90 -4.57
CA PHE A 59 11.58 -11.69 -4.30
C PHE A 59 11.59 -12.10 -2.83
N THR A 60 11.99 -13.32 -2.56
CA THR A 60 12.17 -13.82 -1.19
C THR A 60 13.66 -13.97 -0.88
N LEU A 61 14.07 -13.46 0.27
CA LEU A 61 15.45 -13.63 0.76
C LEU A 61 15.69 -15.09 1.10
N ASP A 62 16.70 -15.68 0.48
CA ASP A 62 17.28 -16.94 0.95
C ASP A 62 18.40 -16.63 1.95
N PRO A 63 18.19 -16.86 3.24
CA PRO A 63 19.18 -16.53 4.27
C PRO A 63 20.43 -17.40 4.21
N SER A 64 20.39 -18.55 3.53
CA SER A 64 21.55 -19.46 3.44
C SER A 64 22.63 -18.91 2.51
N ILE A 65 22.24 -18.14 1.50
CA ILE A 65 23.15 -17.54 0.52
C ILE A 65 23.14 -16.01 0.58
N GLY A 66 22.21 -15.39 1.33
CA GLY A 66 22.08 -13.93 1.47
C GLY A 66 21.53 -13.21 0.24
N GLU A 67 20.87 -13.92 -0.68
CA GLU A 67 20.38 -13.39 -1.94
C GLU A 67 18.84 -13.36 -2.00
N PHE A 68 18.31 -12.40 -2.74
CA PHE A 68 16.88 -12.32 -3.05
C PHE A 68 16.56 -13.08 -4.33
N LEU A 69 15.79 -14.14 -4.21
CA LEU A 69 15.36 -14.98 -5.34
C LEU A 69 13.98 -14.57 -5.83
N LEU A 70 13.79 -14.45 -7.14
CA LEU A 70 12.49 -14.15 -7.75
C LEU A 70 11.50 -15.27 -7.44
N SER A 71 10.56 -14.99 -6.56
CA SER A 71 9.57 -15.95 -6.06
C SER A 71 8.15 -15.66 -6.55
N HIS A 72 7.85 -14.42 -6.89
CA HIS A 72 6.55 -13.93 -7.31
C HIS A 72 6.69 -13.04 -8.55
N PRO A 73 6.90 -13.62 -9.75
CA PRO A 73 6.99 -12.84 -10.98
C PRO A 73 5.63 -12.31 -11.42
N GLY A 74 5.58 -11.08 -11.90
CA GLY A 74 4.42 -10.49 -12.53
C GLY A 74 3.18 -10.43 -11.62
N ILE A 75 3.33 -9.98 -10.39
CA ILE A 75 2.22 -9.90 -9.42
C ILE A 75 1.07 -9.08 -9.99
N ARG A 76 -0.13 -9.64 -9.94
CA ARG A 76 -1.38 -8.96 -10.27
C ARG A 76 -2.35 -9.07 -9.10
N ILE A 77 -2.95 -7.95 -8.73
CA ILE A 77 -4.01 -7.94 -7.72
C ILE A 77 -5.21 -8.70 -8.29
N PRO A 78 -5.77 -9.67 -7.56
CA PRO A 78 -7.03 -10.30 -7.95
C PRO A 78 -8.11 -9.25 -8.19
N GLU A 79 -8.89 -9.41 -9.23
CA GLU A 79 -9.97 -8.49 -9.62
C GLU A 79 -10.98 -8.28 -8.48
N ARG A 80 -11.15 -9.30 -7.64
CA ARG A 80 -12.02 -9.26 -6.49
C ARG A 80 -11.35 -9.88 -5.26
N GLY A 81 -11.35 -9.15 -4.16
CA GLY A 81 -10.97 -9.65 -2.85
C GLY A 81 -12.15 -9.68 -1.89
N SER A 82 -11.98 -10.32 -0.75
CA SER A 82 -13.00 -10.45 0.30
C SER A 82 -12.56 -9.86 1.64
N THR A 83 -11.50 -9.05 1.65
CA THR A 83 -10.97 -8.45 2.88
C THR A 83 -10.85 -6.94 2.76
N TYR A 84 -10.97 -6.27 3.90
CA TYR A 84 -10.62 -4.85 4.01
C TYR A 84 -9.77 -4.61 5.26
N SER A 85 -8.89 -3.61 5.17
CA SER A 85 -8.08 -3.12 6.27
C SER A 85 -8.48 -1.69 6.58
N CYS A 86 -8.97 -1.43 7.78
CA CYS A 86 -9.32 -0.11 8.29
C CYS A 86 -9.26 -0.12 9.81
N ASN A 87 -8.72 0.94 10.43
CA ASN A 87 -8.77 1.08 11.88
C ASN A 87 -10.18 1.50 12.34
N GLU A 88 -11.01 0.52 12.63
CA GLU A 88 -12.39 0.76 13.11
C GLU A 88 -12.48 1.26 14.56
N GLY A 89 -11.39 1.20 15.32
CA GLY A 89 -11.31 1.84 16.62
C GLY A 89 -11.56 3.37 16.57
N TYR A 90 -11.37 3.95 15.38
CA TYR A 90 -11.65 5.37 15.13
C TYR A 90 -13.01 5.62 14.46
N ARG A 91 -13.93 4.64 14.41
CA ARG A 91 -15.22 4.73 13.72
C ARG A 91 -15.97 6.05 13.98
N ASN A 92 -16.01 6.51 15.25
CA ASN A 92 -16.69 7.74 15.63
C ASN A 92 -15.98 9.03 15.18
N LEU A 93 -14.74 8.93 14.70
CA LEU A 93 -13.96 10.06 14.17
C LEU A 93 -13.93 10.06 12.62
N LEU A 94 -14.40 8.99 11.98
CA LEU A 94 -14.46 8.89 10.53
C LEU A 94 -15.54 9.83 9.97
N PHE A 95 -15.30 10.36 8.78
CA PHE A 95 -16.33 11.06 8.03
C PHE A 95 -17.48 10.11 7.67
N ASP A 96 -18.68 10.65 7.54
CA ASP A 96 -19.90 9.89 7.26
C ASP A 96 -19.80 9.03 5.98
N SER A 97 -19.15 9.55 4.94
CA SER A 97 -18.92 8.80 3.70
C SER A 97 -18.05 7.56 3.92
N THR A 98 -17.00 7.69 4.72
CA THR A 98 -16.11 6.57 5.05
C THR A 98 -16.82 5.54 5.92
N ARG A 99 -17.58 6.00 6.91
CA ARG A 99 -18.35 5.13 7.80
C ARG A 99 -19.38 4.33 7.02
N ARG A 100 -20.18 4.97 6.16
CA ARG A 100 -21.15 4.29 5.27
C ARG A 100 -20.48 3.27 4.33
N PHE A 101 -19.29 3.58 3.84
CA PHE A 101 -18.57 2.61 3.01
C PHE A 101 -18.11 1.39 3.81
N VAL A 102 -17.64 1.56 5.04
CA VAL A 102 -17.29 0.43 5.92
C VAL A 102 -18.54 -0.40 6.25
N GLU A 103 -19.66 0.26 6.55
CA GLU A 103 -20.95 -0.41 6.77
C GLU A 103 -21.38 -1.22 5.55
N TYR A 104 -21.27 -0.65 4.36
CA TYR A 104 -21.52 -1.36 3.10
C TYR A 104 -20.67 -2.63 2.95
N LEU A 105 -19.38 -2.59 3.31
CA LEU A 105 -18.52 -3.78 3.26
C LEU A 105 -18.93 -4.86 4.27
N GLN A 106 -19.64 -4.49 5.34
CA GLN A 106 -20.09 -5.37 6.41
C GLN A 106 -21.52 -5.89 6.23
N GLU A 107 -22.27 -5.34 5.28
CA GLU A 107 -23.62 -5.80 4.97
C GLU A 107 -23.64 -7.26 4.51
N ASN A 108 -24.66 -8.00 4.92
CA ASN A 108 -24.87 -9.37 4.46
C ASN A 108 -25.54 -9.37 3.08
N ASP A 109 -24.72 -9.54 2.04
CA ASP A 109 -25.16 -9.63 0.65
C ASP A 109 -24.31 -10.69 -0.07
N PRO A 110 -24.72 -11.96 -0.02
CA PRO A 110 -23.98 -13.07 -0.63
C PRO A 110 -23.79 -12.93 -2.15
N ASP A 111 -24.73 -12.29 -2.86
CA ASP A 111 -24.68 -12.13 -4.31
C ASP A 111 -23.49 -11.23 -4.72
N SER A 112 -23.14 -10.27 -3.88
CA SER A 112 -21.96 -9.41 -4.07
C SER A 112 -20.71 -9.90 -3.34
N GLY A 113 -20.79 -11.07 -2.66
CA GLY A 113 -19.69 -11.63 -1.88
C GLY A 113 -19.39 -10.89 -0.57
N ARG A 114 -20.37 -10.16 -0.02
CA ARG A 114 -20.30 -9.50 1.28
C ARG A 114 -20.98 -10.35 2.38
N PRO A 115 -20.56 -10.22 3.65
CA PRO A 115 -19.63 -9.25 4.23
C PRO A 115 -18.17 -9.55 3.93
N TYR A 116 -17.35 -8.48 3.77
CA TYR A 116 -15.91 -8.61 3.73
C TYR A 116 -15.33 -8.80 5.14
N SER A 117 -14.29 -9.61 5.23
CA SER A 117 -13.58 -9.82 6.50
C SER A 117 -12.65 -8.64 6.83
N ALA A 118 -12.81 -8.08 8.02
CA ALA A 118 -11.88 -7.09 8.52
C ALA A 118 -10.50 -7.72 8.85
N ARG A 119 -9.44 -7.13 8.33
CA ARG A 119 -8.05 -7.56 8.53
C ARG A 119 -7.17 -6.33 8.68
N TYR A 120 -7.08 -5.79 9.88
CA TYR A 120 -6.24 -4.64 10.20
C TYR A 120 -5.08 -5.07 11.10
N ILE A 121 -3.86 -5.01 10.57
CA ILE A 121 -2.63 -5.36 11.28
C ILE A 121 -2.07 -4.13 11.99
N GLY A 122 -2.25 -2.94 11.39
CA GLY A 122 -1.66 -1.70 11.87
C GLY A 122 -0.25 -1.44 11.36
N SER A 123 0.28 -2.33 10.51
CA SER A 123 1.48 -2.14 9.72
C SER A 123 1.08 -1.97 8.25
N MET A 124 1.29 -0.80 7.68
CA MET A 124 0.90 -0.51 6.29
C MET A 124 1.49 -1.53 5.31
N VAL A 125 2.78 -1.85 5.46
CA VAL A 125 3.46 -2.79 4.58
C VAL A 125 2.76 -4.14 4.60
N ALA A 126 2.42 -4.66 5.78
CA ALA A 126 1.76 -5.96 5.92
C ALA A 126 0.32 -5.94 5.38
N ASP A 127 -0.44 -4.89 5.66
CA ASP A 127 -1.81 -4.74 5.17
C ASP A 127 -1.85 -4.57 3.64
N VAL A 128 -0.94 -3.78 3.08
CA VAL A 128 -0.82 -3.59 1.62
C VAL A 128 -0.29 -4.85 0.94
N HIS A 129 0.70 -5.53 1.52
CA HIS A 129 1.23 -6.78 0.97
C HIS A 129 0.13 -7.85 0.85
N ARG A 130 -0.70 -8.02 1.89
CA ARG A 130 -1.85 -8.93 1.82
C ARG A 130 -2.84 -8.50 0.73
N THR A 131 -3.13 -7.20 0.60
CA THR A 131 -4.04 -6.68 -0.42
C THR A 131 -3.48 -6.90 -1.83
N LEU A 132 -2.17 -6.74 -2.01
CA LEU A 132 -1.49 -7.00 -3.28
C LEU A 132 -1.62 -8.49 -3.70
N GLN A 133 -1.51 -9.42 -2.74
CA GLN A 133 -1.56 -10.85 -3.02
C GLN A 133 -2.99 -11.40 -3.15
N ASN A 134 -3.92 -10.93 -2.33
CA ASN A 134 -5.24 -11.54 -2.17
C ASN A 134 -6.38 -10.65 -2.67
N GLY A 135 -6.10 -9.46 -3.14
CA GLY A 135 -7.11 -8.46 -3.42
C GLY A 135 -7.73 -7.88 -2.15
N GLY A 136 -8.74 -7.05 -2.34
CA GLY A 136 -9.42 -6.37 -1.24
C GLY A 136 -9.08 -4.89 -1.16
N ILE A 137 -9.23 -4.31 0.03
CA ILE A 137 -9.16 -2.87 0.21
C ILE A 137 -8.27 -2.53 1.42
N PHE A 138 -7.29 -1.66 1.21
CA PHE A 138 -6.58 -0.98 2.30
C PHE A 138 -7.10 0.45 2.43
N LYS A 139 -7.49 0.86 3.64
CA LYS A 139 -7.98 2.21 3.93
C LYS A 139 -7.23 2.83 5.10
N TYR A 140 -6.74 4.02 4.86
CA TYR A 140 -6.20 4.89 5.90
C TYR A 140 -6.85 6.28 5.78
N PRO A 141 -8.15 6.41 6.10
CA PRO A 141 -8.93 7.60 5.81
C PRO A 141 -8.58 8.76 6.72
N GLY A 142 -8.88 9.96 6.25
CA GLY A 142 -8.93 11.15 7.10
C GLY A 142 -10.00 11.02 8.19
N THR A 143 -9.80 11.76 9.26
CA THR A 143 -10.71 11.87 10.38
C THR A 143 -11.02 13.33 10.69
N ALA A 144 -12.03 13.60 11.50
CA ALA A 144 -12.33 14.97 11.95
C ALA A 144 -11.12 15.69 12.61
N LYS A 145 -10.21 14.91 13.25
CA LYS A 145 -8.99 15.44 13.87
C LYS A 145 -7.81 15.55 12.90
N ALA A 146 -7.81 14.81 11.81
CA ALA A 146 -6.78 14.79 10.78
C ALA A 146 -7.44 14.65 9.40
N PRO A 147 -8.03 15.72 8.84
CA PRO A 147 -8.82 15.64 7.62
C PRO A 147 -8.04 15.16 6.39
N ALA A 148 -6.75 15.49 6.31
CA ALA A 148 -5.85 15.04 5.25
C ALA A 148 -5.35 13.58 5.42
N GLY A 149 -5.76 12.90 6.49
CA GLY A 149 -5.20 11.60 6.86
C GLY A 149 -3.85 11.72 7.57
N LYS A 150 -3.20 10.58 7.80
CA LYS A 150 -1.91 10.51 8.49
C LYS A 150 -0.81 9.82 7.67
N LEU A 151 -1.13 9.27 6.50
CA LEU A 151 -0.13 8.70 5.60
C LEU A 151 0.80 9.80 5.09
N ARG A 152 2.08 9.51 5.11
CA ARG A 152 3.09 10.41 4.56
C ARG A 152 3.12 10.24 3.03
N LEU A 153 2.91 11.37 2.33
CA LEU A 153 2.72 11.35 0.88
C LEU A 153 3.95 10.77 0.15
N MET A 154 5.15 11.28 0.46
CA MET A 154 6.36 11.03 -0.33
C MET A 154 6.92 9.62 -0.19
N TYR A 155 6.85 9.03 0.99
CA TYR A 155 7.53 7.77 1.29
C TYR A 155 6.61 6.64 1.82
N GLU A 156 5.29 6.87 1.79
CA GLU A 156 4.26 5.85 2.05
C GLU A 156 3.22 5.81 0.94
N ALA A 157 2.45 6.89 0.75
CA ALA A 157 1.32 6.88 -0.18
C ALA A 157 1.78 6.75 -1.65
N ASN A 158 2.74 7.57 -2.09
CA ASN A 158 3.21 7.55 -3.48
C ASN A 158 3.83 6.21 -3.88
N PRO A 159 4.81 5.64 -3.16
CA PRO A 159 5.39 4.34 -3.55
C PRO A 159 4.38 3.20 -3.53
N MET A 160 3.50 3.14 -2.54
CA MET A 160 2.46 2.11 -2.49
C MET A 160 1.42 2.29 -3.58
N ALA A 161 1.05 3.52 -3.92
CA ALA A 161 0.15 3.80 -5.04
C ALA A 161 0.73 3.30 -6.37
N MET A 162 2.01 3.60 -6.65
CA MET A 162 2.68 3.12 -7.85
C MET A 162 2.67 1.59 -7.93
N LEU A 163 3.01 0.90 -6.85
CA LEU A 163 3.01 -0.57 -6.79
C LEU A 163 1.61 -1.14 -7.05
N LEU A 164 0.59 -0.66 -6.34
CA LEU A 164 -0.77 -1.16 -6.49
C LEU A 164 -1.31 -0.91 -7.90
N GLU A 165 -1.06 0.25 -8.49
CA GLU A 165 -1.51 0.57 -9.84
C GLU A 165 -0.77 -0.27 -10.91
N GLN A 166 0.53 -0.51 -10.76
CA GLN A 166 1.29 -1.39 -11.64
C GLN A 166 0.86 -2.85 -11.53
N ALA A 167 0.30 -3.26 -10.40
CA ALA A 167 -0.29 -4.58 -10.21
C ALA A 167 -1.76 -4.67 -10.69
N GLY A 168 -2.34 -3.59 -11.24
CA GLY A 168 -3.71 -3.56 -11.76
C GLY A 168 -4.76 -3.11 -10.75
N GLY A 169 -4.36 -2.62 -9.59
CA GLY A 169 -5.24 -1.99 -8.61
C GLY A 169 -5.40 -0.50 -8.83
N MET A 170 -5.87 0.20 -7.81
CA MET A 170 -6.09 1.65 -7.85
C MET A 170 -5.77 2.27 -6.49
N ALA A 171 -5.14 3.43 -6.49
CA ALA A 171 -5.02 4.27 -5.32
C ALA A 171 -5.84 5.56 -5.51
N SER A 172 -6.54 6.00 -4.47
CA SER A 172 -7.33 7.22 -4.53
C SER A 172 -7.54 7.85 -3.15
N THR A 173 -7.91 9.12 -3.15
CA THR A 173 -8.36 9.84 -1.94
C THR A 173 -9.78 9.42 -1.51
N GLY A 174 -10.47 8.59 -2.30
CA GLY A 174 -11.89 8.28 -2.19
C GLY A 174 -12.79 9.23 -3.00
N LYS A 175 -12.20 10.27 -3.60
CA LYS A 175 -12.87 11.22 -4.51
C LYS A 175 -12.12 11.35 -5.82
N GLU A 176 -10.81 11.35 -5.74
CA GLU A 176 -9.90 11.55 -6.87
C GLU A 176 -8.81 10.49 -6.83
N ARG A 177 -8.31 10.14 -8.02
CA ARG A 177 -7.16 9.25 -8.20
C ARG A 177 -5.87 9.99 -7.89
#